data_e65eadf3ef8334e209eb9ad2cb906150
#
_entry.id   e65eadf3ef8334e209eb9ad2cb906150
#
_cell.length_a   1.000
_cell.length_b   1.000
_cell.length_c   1.000
_cell.angle_alpha   90.00
_cell.angle_beta   90.00
_cell.angle_gamma   90.00
#
_symmetry.space_group_name_H-M   'P 1'
#
loop_
_entity.id
_entity.type
_entity.pdbx_description
1 polymer ?
#
loop_
_entity_poly.entity_id
_entity_poly.type
_entity_poly.pdbx_seq_one_letter_code
_entity_poly.pdbx_strand_id
1 'polypeptide(L)'
;MNWFQGVYIDKNQFFARMAVDAETIFDVYPEFLLDADQLQTFKRERNSCVVGADLAKQYKFKIGDIIQVEGDIYPGVWQFVVRGIYKPRDKTTDATQMFFHWQYLDERVRQDSPERAGNVGWYIIRIADPAQSGAISNQIDGLFKNSRAETKTETERAFQQGFIAAAGAIITAMNFMSFVIIGIIMLVVGNTMIMSARERTREFAVFKTLGFSAGHLVGLILGESMLISGLGGGLGLFLTFPFVGGFAAAVPKGFFPIFNVEPTTIILAVSSALVVGFIASIFPIQRALTTRIVDGLRHVG
;
A
#
# COMPACT_ATOMS: atom_id res chain seq x y z
N MET A 1 2.77 25.41 5.05
CA MET A 1 3.08 24.15 5.78
C MET A 1 4.43 23.61 5.38
N ASN A 2 5.10 22.90 6.31
CA ASN A 2 6.32 22.13 6.03
C ASN A 2 6.18 20.74 6.59
N TRP A 3 6.67 19.76 5.82
CA TRP A 3 6.83 18.40 6.30
C TRP A 3 7.99 18.33 7.30
N PHE A 4 7.73 17.69 8.44
CA PHE A 4 8.74 17.44 9.45
C PHE A 4 8.97 15.94 9.60
N GLN A 5 10.09 15.46 9.10
CA GLN A 5 10.51 14.08 9.26
C GLN A 5 11.44 13.96 10.46
N GLY A 6 11.29 12.85 11.20
CA GLY A 6 12.15 12.55 12.34
C GLY A 6 11.78 11.23 12.98
N VAL A 7 12.53 10.82 13.97
CA VAL A 7 12.35 9.57 14.70
C VAL A 7 11.71 9.85 16.05
N TYR A 8 10.61 9.18 16.35
CA TYR A 8 9.97 9.15 17.66
C TYR A 8 10.17 7.75 18.26
N ILE A 9 10.91 7.66 19.38
CA ILE A 9 11.31 6.43 20.07
C ILE A 9 12.19 5.53 19.17
N ASP A 10 11.67 5.02 18.05
CA ASP A 10 12.41 4.24 17.07
C ASP A 10 11.94 4.52 15.62
N LYS A 11 12.70 4.03 14.62
CA LYS A 11 12.44 4.29 13.20
C LYS A 11 11.13 3.67 12.69
N ASN A 12 10.57 2.68 13.40
CA ASN A 12 9.35 1.99 13.02
C ASN A 12 8.09 2.73 13.53
N GLN A 13 8.27 3.69 14.42
CA GLN A 13 7.19 4.50 14.98
C GLN A 13 7.06 5.83 14.24
N PHE A 14 6.55 5.72 13.03
CA PHE A 14 6.34 6.88 12.17
C PHE A 14 4.88 7.37 12.26
N PHE A 15 4.72 8.69 12.30
CA PHE A 15 3.46 9.40 12.06
C PHE A 15 3.76 10.75 11.40
N ALA A 16 2.81 11.24 10.61
CA ALA A 16 2.95 12.50 9.89
C ALA A 16 3.02 13.69 10.84
N ARG A 17 4.01 14.53 10.67
CA ARG A 17 4.23 15.76 11.46
C ARG A 17 4.34 16.92 10.50
N MET A 18 3.48 17.92 10.71
CA MET A 18 3.39 19.10 9.85
C MET A 18 3.61 20.35 10.68
N ALA A 19 4.57 21.15 10.26
CA ALA A 19 4.68 22.53 10.74
C ALA A 19 3.65 23.39 10.00
N VAL A 20 2.75 24.01 10.73
CA VAL A 20 1.58 24.73 10.19
C VAL A 20 1.48 26.14 10.73
N ASP A 21 0.78 27.01 10.03
CA ASP A 21 0.32 28.26 10.61
C ASP A 21 -0.82 27.96 11.60
N ALA A 22 -0.54 28.15 12.89
CA ALA A 22 -1.46 27.82 13.97
C ALA A 22 -2.71 28.70 13.98
N GLU A 23 -2.64 29.90 13.39
CA GLU A 23 -3.78 30.81 13.35
C GLU A 23 -4.86 30.34 12.37
N THR A 24 -4.47 29.78 11.25
CA THR A 24 -5.38 29.54 10.11
C THR A 24 -5.66 28.08 9.79
N ILE A 25 -4.86 27.13 10.30
CA ILE A 25 -4.96 25.71 9.90
C ILE A 25 -6.35 25.10 10.13
N PHE A 26 -6.99 25.41 11.26
CA PHE A 26 -8.32 24.88 11.59
C PHE A 26 -9.46 25.62 10.86
N ASP A 27 -9.19 26.80 10.31
CA ASP A 27 -10.11 27.52 9.43
C ASP A 27 -10.04 26.95 8.00
N VAL A 28 -8.85 26.52 7.58
CA VAL A 28 -8.64 25.88 6.28
C VAL A 28 -9.20 24.45 6.27
N TYR A 29 -9.02 23.71 7.35
CA TYR A 29 -9.52 22.33 7.54
C TYR A 29 -10.56 22.25 8.66
N PRO A 30 -11.80 22.69 8.41
CA PRO A 30 -12.86 22.68 9.41
C PRO A 30 -13.34 21.28 9.80
N GLU A 31 -12.86 20.23 9.13
CA GLU A 31 -13.09 18.82 9.47
C GLU A 31 -12.24 18.34 10.64
N PHE A 32 -11.18 19.06 11.03
CA PHE A 32 -10.40 18.80 12.23
C PHE A 32 -11.06 19.51 13.42
N LEU A 33 -11.90 18.80 14.14
CA LEU A 33 -12.65 19.37 15.27
C LEU A 33 -11.76 19.44 16.52
N LEU A 34 -11.47 20.65 16.96
CA LEU A 34 -10.68 20.92 18.16
C LEU A 34 -11.48 21.78 19.13
N ASP A 35 -11.40 21.47 20.43
CA ASP A 35 -12.05 22.26 21.47
C ASP A 35 -11.47 23.68 21.51
N ALA A 36 -12.33 24.69 21.74
CA ALA A 36 -11.94 26.11 21.66
C ALA A 36 -10.79 26.47 22.63
N ASP A 37 -10.82 25.94 23.86
CA ASP A 37 -9.76 26.20 24.86
C ASP A 37 -8.43 25.59 24.44
N GLN A 38 -8.46 24.39 23.82
CA GLN A 38 -7.28 23.72 23.29
C GLN A 38 -6.71 24.51 22.12
N LEU A 39 -7.57 25.02 21.21
CA LEU A 39 -7.17 25.84 20.08
C LEU A 39 -6.50 27.13 20.56
N GLN A 40 -7.08 27.83 21.54
CA GLN A 40 -6.49 29.03 22.10
C GLN A 40 -5.13 28.77 22.75
N THR A 41 -5.00 27.68 23.47
CA THR A 41 -3.74 27.28 24.09
C THR A 41 -2.70 26.93 23.03
N PHE A 42 -3.10 26.18 22.01
CA PHE A 42 -2.24 25.88 20.86
C PHE A 42 -1.75 27.15 20.17
N LYS A 43 -2.60 28.10 19.84
CA LYS A 43 -2.21 29.38 19.20
C LYS A 43 -1.22 30.20 20.02
N ARG A 44 -1.34 30.17 21.34
CA ARG A 44 -0.50 30.94 22.25
C ARG A 44 0.89 30.35 22.50
N GLU A 45 0.98 29.03 22.60
CA GLU A 45 2.23 28.35 22.99
C GLU A 45 2.97 27.81 21.77
N ARG A 46 4.11 28.41 21.41
CA ARG A 46 4.84 28.09 20.16
C ARG A 46 5.43 26.70 20.09
N ASN A 47 5.84 26.11 21.21
CA ASN A 47 6.35 24.74 21.28
C ASN A 47 5.23 23.70 21.44
N SER A 48 3.98 24.13 21.32
CA SER A 48 2.83 23.24 21.42
C SER A 48 2.56 22.47 20.14
N CYS A 49 1.87 21.35 20.27
CA CYS A 49 1.34 20.59 19.16
C CYS A 49 -0.09 20.12 19.43
N VAL A 50 -0.77 19.82 18.34
CA VAL A 50 -2.09 19.17 18.32
C VAL A 50 -1.95 17.85 17.62
N VAL A 51 -2.49 16.79 18.20
CA VAL A 51 -2.43 15.42 17.66
C VAL A 51 -3.83 14.92 17.32
N GLY A 52 -3.93 14.07 16.31
CA GLY A 52 -5.19 13.42 15.98
C GLY A 52 -5.61 12.39 17.02
N ALA A 53 -6.91 12.17 17.16
CA ALA A 53 -7.49 11.26 18.15
C ALA A 53 -6.99 9.81 18.00
N ASP A 54 -6.80 9.33 16.77
CA ASP A 54 -6.29 7.99 16.50
C ASP A 54 -4.80 7.88 16.86
N LEU A 55 -4.02 8.93 16.58
CA LEU A 55 -2.64 9.03 17.00
C LEU A 55 -2.52 9.04 18.53
N ALA A 56 -3.34 9.87 19.18
CA ALA A 56 -3.38 9.95 20.63
C ALA A 56 -3.75 8.60 21.28
N LYS A 57 -4.69 7.85 20.69
CA LYS A 57 -5.07 6.52 21.14
C LYS A 57 -3.94 5.49 20.95
N GLN A 58 -3.26 5.53 19.79
CA GLN A 58 -2.19 4.61 19.44
C GLN A 58 -0.99 4.74 20.37
N TYR A 59 -0.55 5.97 20.64
CA TYR A 59 0.63 6.25 21.48
C TYR A 59 0.28 6.63 22.92
N LYS A 60 -1.02 6.62 23.26
CA LYS A 60 -1.55 6.99 24.60
C LYS A 60 -1.21 8.43 24.99
N PHE A 61 -1.10 9.33 24.02
CA PHE A 61 -0.84 10.75 24.30
C PHE A 61 -1.99 11.40 25.03
N LYS A 62 -1.64 12.23 26.02
CA LYS A 62 -2.56 13.06 26.78
C LYS A 62 -2.16 14.53 26.67
N ILE A 63 -3.10 15.41 26.93
CA ILE A 63 -2.84 16.85 27.03
C ILE A 63 -1.82 17.08 28.16
N GLY A 64 -0.74 17.82 27.85
CA GLY A 64 0.38 18.10 28.74
C GLY A 64 1.59 17.18 28.51
N ASP A 65 1.47 16.09 27.78
CA ASP A 65 2.61 15.22 27.47
C ASP A 65 3.61 15.92 26.57
N ILE A 66 4.88 15.56 26.72
CA ILE A 66 5.97 16.05 25.87
C ILE A 66 6.34 14.96 24.86
N ILE A 67 6.19 15.27 23.58
CA ILE A 67 6.63 14.42 22.48
C ILE A 67 8.03 14.87 22.06
N GLN A 68 9.01 14.02 22.28
CA GLN A 68 10.38 14.26 21.86
C GLN A 68 10.65 13.55 20.54
N VAL A 69 11.13 14.29 19.54
CA VAL A 69 11.43 13.78 18.21
C VAL A 69 12.85 14.16 17.83
N GLU A 70 13.62 13.21 17.38
CA GLU A 70 14.91 13.45 16.73
C GLU A 70 14.68 13.77 15.26
N GLY A 71 14.92 15.04 14.87
CA GLY A 71 14.66 15.52 13.53
C GLY A 71 15.67 14.98 12.52
N ASP A 72 15.16 14.59 11.33
CA ASP A 72 15.94 14.08 10.20
C ASP A 72 16.18 15.19 9.16
N ILE A 73 15.09 15.75 8.60
CA ILE A 73 15.19 16.91 7.67
C ILE A 73 15.68 18.16 8.38
N TYR A 74 15.27 18.33 9.63
CA TYR A 74 15.68 19.42 10.53
C TYR A 74 16.41 18.83 11.71
N PRO A 75 17.74 18.66 11.65
CA PRO A 75 18.51 17.92 12.65
C PRO A 75 18.35 18.46 14.07
N GLY A 76 18.51 17.60 15.04
CA GLY A 76 18.47 17.93 16.47
C GLY A 76 17.24 17.36 17.17
N VAL A 77 17.25 17.51 18.50
CA VAL A 77 16.18 17.04 19.37
C VAL A 77 15.10 18.11 19.49
N TRP A 78 13.87 17.78 19.15
CA TRP A 78 12.71 18.65 19.19
C TRP A 78 11.74 18.20 20.27
N GLN A 79 11.20 19.12 21.02
CA GLN A 79 10.23 18.83 22.08
C GLN A 79 8.94 19.59 21.79
N PHE A 80 7.83 18.87 21.74
CA PHE A 80 6.50 19.40 21.48
C PHE A 80 5.58 19.05 22.65
N VAL A 81 4.88 20.04 23.17
CA VAL A 81 3.92 19.85 24.27
C VAL A 81 2.52 19.64 23.67
N VAL A 82 1.89 18.53 23.97
CA VAL A 82 0.52 18.25 23.48
C VAL A 82 -0.46 19.20 24.17
N ARG A 83 -1.06 20.10 23.42
CA ARG A 83 -2.06 21.06 23.91
C ARG A 83 -3.46 20.84 23.33
N GLY A 84 -3.58 19.95 22.36
CA GLY A 84 -4.87 19.60 21.80
C GLY A 84 -4.90 18.20 21.19
N ILE A 85 -6.10 17.64 21.19
CA ILE A 85 -6.40 16.38 20.51
C ILE A 85 -7.61 16.64 19.62
N TYR A 86 -7.38 16.74 18.29
CA TYR A 86 -8.47 16.97 17.36
C TYR A 86 -9.20 15.67 17.03
N LYS A 87 -10.51 15.77 16.82
CA LYS A 87 -11.38 14.67 16.40
C LYS A 87 -11.73 14.82 14.92
N PRO A 88 -11.78 13.74 14.16
CA PRO A 88 -12.24 13.80 12.79
C PRO A 88 -13.74 14.07 12.75
N ARG A 89 -14.21 14.90 11.80
CA ARG A 89 -15.65 15.15 11.59
C ARG A 89 -16.34 13.91 11.03
N ASP A 90 -15.66 13.17 10.17
CA ASP A 90 -16.16 11.98 9.52
C ASP A 90 -15.06 10.90 9.42
N LYS A 91 -15.43 9.71 8.91
CA LYS A 91 -14.52 8.58 8.80
C LYS A 91 -13.43 8.73 7.72
N THR A 92 -13.55 9.71 6.85
CA THR A 92 -12.58 9.98 5.77
C THR A 92 -11.52 10.97 6.20
N THR A 93 -11.76 11.69 7.31
CA THR A 93 -10.81 12.65 7.88
C THR A 93 -9.69 11.93 8.62
N ASP A 94 -8.45 12.20 8.25
CA ASP A 94 -7.27 11.60 8.87
C ASP A 94 -7.02 12.14 10.29
N ALA A 95 -7.07 11.26 11.28
CA ALA A 95 -6.80 11.56 12.69
C ALA A 95 -5.48 10.95 13.19
N THR A 96 -4.52 10.67 12.28
CA THR A 96 -3.21 10.09 12.61
C THR A 96 -2.05 11.08 12.52
N GLN A 97 -2.33 12.36 12.31
CA GLN A 97 -1.34 13.41 12.10
C GLN A 97 -1.08 14.24 13.35
N MET A 98 0.07 14.90 13.36
CA MET A 98 0.46 15.88 14.37
C MET A 98 0.74 17.22 13.69
N PHE A 99 0.16 18.30 14.22
CA PHE A 99 0.38 19.66 13.79
C PHE A 99 1.12 20.44 14.87
N PHE A 100 2.11 21.23 14.48
CA PHE A 100 2.84 22.13 15.38
C PHE A 100 3.17 23.44 14.67
N HIS A 101 3.63 24.45 15.40
CA HIS A 101 3.85 25.80 14.88
C HIS A 101 4.97 25.86 13.85
N TRP A 102 4.69 26.39 12.66
CA TRP A 102 5.70 26.73 11.66
C TRP A 102 6.71 27.74 12.19
N GLN A 103 6.26 28.70 12.98
CA GLN A 103 7.14 29.71 13.59
C GLN A 103 8.19 29.06 14.52
N TYR A 104 7.83 28.04 15.27
CA TYR A 104 8.78 27.29 16.10
C TYR A 104 9.85 26.59 15.24
N LEU A 105 9.43 26.03 14.11
CA LEU A 105 10.35 25.45 13.14
C LEU A 105 11.29 26.50 12.55
N ASP A 106 10.74 27.61 12.04
CA ASP A 106 11.50 28.66 11.36
C ASP A 106 12.49 29.38 12.28
N GLU A 107 12.09 29.67 13.51
CA GLU A 107 12.97 30.29 14.51
C GLU A 107 14.21 29.43 14.78
N ARG A 108 14.03 28.12 14.90
CA ARG A 108 15.15 27.20 15.14
C ARG A 108 15.99 26.99 13.89
N VAL A 109 15.36 26.86 12.73
CA VAL A 109 16.09 26.78 11.45
C VAL A 109 16.91 28.06 11.22
N ARG A 110 16.39 29.23 11.60
CA ARG A 110 17.11 30.50 11.50
C ARG A 110 18.37 30.55 12.36
N GLN A 111 18.39 29.83 13.48
CA GLN A 111 19.58 29.71 14.33
C GLN A 111 20.61 28.72 13.77
N ASP A 112 20.14 27.58 13.28
CA ASP A 112 21.00 26.46 12.86
C ASP A 112 21.45 26.56 11.37
N SER A 113 20.59 27.12 10.51
CA SER A 113 20.76 27.20 9.05
C SER A 113 20.03 28.41 8.48
N PRO A 114 20.55 29.65 8.66
CA PRO A 114 19.86 30.89 8.30
C PRO A 114 19.43 30.96 6.84
N GLU A 115 20.17 30.30 5.94
CA GLU A 115 19.89 30.26 4.50
C GLU A 115 18.61 29.47 4.15
N ARG A 116 18.15 28.61 5.05
CA ARG A 116 16.93 27.83 4.93
C ARG A 116 15.74 28.44 5.64
N ALA A 117 15.95 29.50 6.43
CA ALA A 117 14.89 30.17 7.15
C ALA A 117 13.92 30.90 6.22
N GLY A 118 12.68 31.06 6.64
CA GLY A 118 11.62 31.70 5.87
C GLY A 118 11.06 30.85 4.71
N ASN A 119 11.54 29.64 4.52
CA ASN A 119 11.08 28.77 3.45
C ASN A 119 9.85 27.95 3.89
N VAL A 120 8.89 27.85 2.96
CA VAL A 120 7.65 27.07 3.14
C VAL A 120 7.62 25.97 2.11
N GLY A 121 7.29 24.76 2.52
CA GLY A 121 7.21 23.60 1.62
C GLY A 121 6.03 23.73 0.66
N TRP A 122 4.85 24.09 1.17
CA TRP A 122 3.66 24.36 0.35
C TRP A 122 2.69 25.29 1.07
N TYR A 123 1.91 26.02 0.29
CA TYR A 123 0.78 26.81 0.76
C TYR A 123 -0.52 26.05 0.53
N ILE A 124 -1.47 26.18 1.45
CA ILE A 124 -2.81 25.67 1.30
C ILE A 124 -3.76 26.84 1.24
N ILE A 125 -4.60 26.87 0.23
CA ILE A 125 -5.51 27.97 -0.03
C ILE A 125 -6.93 27.41 -0.10
N ARG A 126 -7.79 27.94 0.73
CA ARG A 126 -9.23 27.64 0.68
C ARG A 126 -9.89 28.62 -0.27
N ILE A 127 -10.59 28.11 -1.26
CA ILE A 127 -11.34 28.91 -2.23
C ILE A 127 -12.84 28.84 -1.95
N ALA A 128 -13.57 29.91 -2.25
CA ALA A 128 -15.01 29.99 -2.01
C ALA A 128 -15.81 29.15 -3.03
N ASP A 129 -15.36 29.12 -4.28
CA ASP A 129 -16.04 28.41 -5.38
C ASP A 129 -15.09 27.39 -6.02
N PRO A 130 -15.31 26.07 -5.80
CA PRO A 130 -14.51 25.02 -6.39
C PRO A 130 -14.46 25.03 -7.93
N ALA A 131 -15.48 25.59 -8.60
CA ALA A 131 -15.50 25.66 -10.05
C ALA A 131 -14.42 26.60 -10.61
N GLN A 132 -13.94 27.55 -9.81
CA GLN A 132 -12.88 28.50 -10.18
C GLN A 132 -11.46 27.98 -9.89
N SER A 133 -11.32 26.77 -9.35
CA SER A 133 -10.02 26.23 -8.93
C SER A 133 -8.95 26.29 -10.03
N GLY A 134 -9.29 25.91 -11.26
CA GLY A 134 -8.37 25.96 -12.39
C GLY A 134 -7.92 27.37 -12.77
N ALA A 135 -8.84 28.34 -12.76
CA ALA A 135 -8.53 29.73 -13.07
C ALA A 135 -7.64 30.36 -12.00
N ILE A 136 -7.96 30.09 -10.72
CA ILE A 136 -7.18 30.59 -9.56
C ILE A 136 -5.78 29.95 -9.56
N SER A 137 -5.66 28.65 -9.82
CA SER A 137 -4.36 27.97 -9.91
C SER A 137 -3.47 28.61 -10.98
N ASN A 138 -4.00 28.84 -12.18
CA ASN A 138 -3.26 29.49 -13.27
C ASN A 138 -2.86 30.92 -12.93
N GLN A 139 -3.71 31.68 -12.23
CA GLN A 139 -3.38 33.03 -11.79
C GLN A 139 -2.23 33.03 -10.78
N ILE A 140 -2.26 32.13 -9.79
CA ILE A 140 -1.20 32.01 -8.80
C ILE A 140 0.12 31.62 -9.46
N ASP A 141 0.12 30.59 -10.29
CA ASP A 141 1.33 30.13 -11.00
C ASP A 141 1.88 31.21 -11.94
N GLY A 142 0.98 32.00 -12.55
CA GLY A 142 1.36 33.15 -13.36
C GLY A 142 2.10 34.25 -12.58
N LEU A 143 1.74 34.48 -11.31
CA LEU A 143 2.43 35.47 -10.44
C LEU A 143 3.86 35.04 -10.10
N PHE A 144 4.10 33.75 -9.99
CA PHE A 144 5.40 33.17 -9.61
C PHE A 144 6.23 32.71 -10.81
N LYS A 145 5.70 32.85 -12.02
CA LYS A 145 6.41 32.51 -13.25
C LYS A 145 7.72 33.32 -13.38
N ASN A 146 8.81 32.65 -13.69
CA ASN A 146 10.16 33.22 -13.76
C ASN A 146 10.63 33.82 -12.42
N SER A 147 10.01 33.48 -11.29
CA SER A 147 10.50 33.85 -9.96
C SER A 147 11.61 32.90 -9.52
N ARG A 148 12.29 33.23 -8.42
CA ARG A 148 13.29 32.35 -7.79
C ARG A 148 12.70 30.99 -7.35
N ALA A 149 11.39 30.95 -7.08
CA ALA A 149 10.68 29.75 -6.68
C ALA A 149 9.35 29.70 -7.42
N GLU A 150 9.37 29.09 -8.60
CA GLU A 150 8.13 28.85 -9.36
C GLU A 150 7.22 27.89 -8.60
N THR A 151 5.93 28.15 -8.67
CA THR A 151 4.90 27.34 -8.01
C THR A 151 4.18 26.47 -9.04
N LYS A 152 3.67 25.35 -8.57
CA LYS A 152 2.65 24.55 -9.23
C LYS A 152 1.44 24.48 -8.30
N THR A 153 0.37 25.10 -8.70
CA THR A 153 -0.87 25.14 -7.92
C THR A 153 -1.87 24.14 -8.48
N GLU A 154 -2.32 23.25 -7.65
CA GLU A 154 -3.32 22.23 -8.04
C GLU A 154 -4.29 21.97 -6.90
N THR A 155 -5.44 21.37 -7.21
CA THR A 155 -6.38 20.97 -6.16
C THR A 155 -5.79 19.80 -5.36
N GLU A 156 -6.15 19.70 -4.07
CA GLU A 156 -5.72 18.60 -3.22
C GLU A 156 -6.07 17.23 -3.82
N ARG A 157 -7.23 17.14 -4.45
CA ARG A 157 -7.64 15.94 -5.19
C ARG A 157 -6.70 15.62 -6.37
N ALA A 158 -6.30 16.61 -7.15
CA ALA A 158 -5.37 16.42 -8.26
C ALA A 158 -3.98 16.02 -7.76
N PHE A 159 -3.51 16.62 -6.67
CA PHE A 159 -2.25 16.25 -6.01
C PHE A 159 -2.27 14.79 -5.55
N GLN A 160 -3.34 14.35 -4.87
CA GLN A 160 -3.49 12.96 -4.46
C GLN A 160 -3.55 12.00 -5.65
N GLN A 161 -4.27 12.37 -6.72
CA GLN A 161 -4.30 11.58 -7.96
C GLN A 161 -2.93 11.50 -8.64
N GLY A 162 -2.16 12.59 -8.63
CA GLY A 162 -0.79 12.62 -9.14
C GLY A 162 0.14 11.69 -8.36
N PHE A 163 -0.01 11.64 -7.04
CA PHE A 163 0.74 10.72 -6.20
C PHE A 163 0.39 9.25 -6.48
N ILE A 164 -0.89 8.94 -6.62
CA ILE A 164 -1.37 7.60 -7.01
C ILE A 164 -0.87 7.24 -8.42
N ALA A 165 -0.89 8.18 -9.37
CA ALA A 165 -0.39 7.97 -10.72
C ALA A 165 1.12 7.71 -10.75
N ALA A 166 1.91 8.40 -9.93
CA ALA A 166 3.33 8.13 -9.78
C ALA A 166 3.61 6.72 -9.23
N ALA A 167 2.78 6.25 -8.29
CA ALA A 167 2.81 4.87 -7.82
C ALA A 167 2.33 3.86 -8.88
N GLY A 168 1.52 4.29 -9.84
CA GLY A 168 0.94 3.45 -10.88
C GLY A 168 1.97 2.72 -11.74
N ALA A 169 3.12 3.33 -12.01
CA ALA A 169 4.22 2.68 -12.73
C ALA A 169 4.77 1.47 -11.94
N ILE A 170 4.90 1.62 -10.62
CA ILE A 170 5.34 0.54 -9.72
C ILE A 170 4.28 -0.57 -9.69
N ILE A 171 3.01 -0.20 -9.56
CA ILE A 171 1.89 -1.16 -9.55
C ILE A 171 1.83 -1.93 -10.88
N THR A 172 2.02 -1.26 -12.01
CA THR A 172 2.06 -1.89 -13.34
C THR A 172 3.23 -2.87 -13.46
N ALA A 173 4.42 -2.49 -12.98
CA ALA A 173 5.57 -3.38 -12.95
C ALA A 173 5.33 -4.60 -12.06
N MET A 174 4.71 -4.43 -10.89
CA MET A 174 4.33 -5.53 -9.99
C MET A 174 3.30 -6.48 -10.63
N ASN A 175 2.31 -5.94 -11.34
CA ASN A 175 1.34 -6.74 -12.08
C ASN A 175 2.01 -7.55 -13.18
N PHE A 176 2.91 -6.94 -13.95
CA PHE A 176 3.68 -7.65 -14.98
C PHE A 176 4.52 -8.79 -14.36
N MET A 177 5.22 -8.52 -13.27
CA MET A 177 5.98 -9.55 -12.52
C MET A 177 5.06 -10.70 -12.06
N SER A 178 3.86 -10.40 -11.61
CA SER A 178 2.89 -11.42 -11.20
C SER A 178 2.48 -12.33 -12.37
N PHE A 179 2.25 -11.78 -13.57
CA PHE A 179 1.98 -12.58 -14.77
C PHE A 179 3.16 -13.47 -15.15
N VAL A 180 4.38 -12.95 -15.06
CA VAL A 180 5.60 -13.74 -15.34
C VAL A 180 5.73 -14.90 -14.34
N ILE A 181 5.50 -14.64 -13.06
CA ILE A 181 5.55 -15.68 -12.01
C ILE A 181 4.49 -16.75 -12.24
N ILE A 182 3.25 -16.37 -12.55
CA ILE A 182 2.18 -17.32 -12.90
C ILE A 182 2.58 -18.16 -14.12
N GLY A 183 3.19 -17.56 -15.14
CA GLY A 183 3.72 -18.26 -16.32
C GLY A 183 4.78 -19.30 -15.96
N ILE A 184 5.73 -18.93 -15.10
CA ILE A 184 6.78 -19.85 -14.62
C ILE A 184 6.16 -21.02 -13.83
N ILE A 185 5.23 -20.73 -12.91
CA ILE A 185 4.52 -21.78 -12.15
C ILE A 185 3.79 -22.73 -13.10
N MET A 186 3.11 -22.18 -14.10
CA MET A 186 2.39 -22.99 -15.12
C MET A 186 3.33 -23.91 -15.88
N LEU A 187 4.52 -23.42 -16.27
CA LEU A 187 5.54 -24.23 -16.95
C LEU A 187 6.10 -25.32 -16.04
N VAL A 188 6.37 -25.04 -14.78
CA VAL A 188 6.86 -26.03 -13.81
C VAL A 188 5.82 -27.11 -13.55
N VAL A 189 4.57 -26.72 -13.26
CA VAL A 189 3.47 -27.67 -13.03
C VAL A 189 3.21 -28.50 -14.29
N GLY A 190 3.14 -27.86 -15.46
CA GLY A 190 2.96 -28.54 -16.74
C GLY A 190 4.07 -29.57 -17.03
N ASN A 191 5.33 -29.20 -16.81
CA ASN A 191 6.46 -30.13 -17.00
C ASN A 191 6.40 -31.29 -16.02
N THR A 192 6.09 -31.07 -14.76
CA THR A 192 5.92 -32.14 -13.75
C THR A 192 4.78 -33.06 -14.11
N MET A 193 3.65 -32.52 -14.58
CA MET A 193 2.50 -33.33 -15.02
C MET A 193 2.82 -34.16 -16.27
N ILE A 194 3.59 -33.62 -17.22
CA ILE A 194 4.05 -34.35 -18.41
C ILE A 194 4.95 -35.52 -18.00
N MET A 195 5.85 -35.29 -17.05
CA MET A 195 6.76 -36.32 -16.54
C MET A 195 5.98 -37.42 -15.81
N SER A 196 5.06 -37.07 -14.93
CA SER A 196 4.15 -38.01 -14.26
C SER A 196 3.32 -38.83 -15.28
N ALA A 197 2.77 -38.17 -16.30
CA ALA A 197 2.02 -38.85 -17.35
C ALA A 197 2.88 -39.83 -18.17
N ARG A 198 4.17 -39.55 -18.36
CA ARG A 198 5.12 -40.49 -19.02
C ARG A 198 5.35 -41.73 -18.17
N GLU A 199 5.60 -41.55 -16.89
CA GLU A 199 5.84 -42.66 -15.96
C GLU A 199 4.62 -43.57 -15.84
N ARG A 200 3.41 -43.03 -15.92
CA ARG A 200 2.13 -43.74 -15.80
C ARG A 200 1.54 -44.21 -17.15
N THR A 201 2.30 -44.09 -18.25
CA THR A 201 1.83 -44.48 -19.59
C THR A 201 1.33 -45.94 -19.63
N ARG A 202 1.98 -46.84 -18.91
CA ARG A 202 1.55 -48.23 -18.78
C ARG A 202 0.22 -48.38 -18.04
N GLU A 203 0.00 -47.66 -16.98
CA GLU A 203 -1.26 -47.67 -16.24
C GLU A 203 -2.41 -47.20 -17.13
N PHE A 204 -2.20 -46.15 -17.93
CA PHE A 204 -3.21 -45.65 -18.89
C PHE A 204 -3.51 -46.68 -19.98
N ALA A 205 -2.51 -47.44 -20.46
CA ALA A 205 -2.73 -48.52 -21.39
C ALA A 205 -3.57 -49.64 -20.76
N VAL A 206 -3.29 -50.03 -19.52
CA VAL A 206 -4.08 -51.01 -18.77
C VAL A 206 -5.52 -50.54 -18.59
N PHE A 207 -5.75 -49.30 -18.20
CA PHE A 207 -7.12 -48.77 -18.08
C PHE A 207 -7.88 -48.84 -19.41
N LYS A 208 -7.22 -48.54 -20.55
CA LYS A 208 -7.82 -48.68 -21.88
C LYS A 208 -8.15 -50.13 -22.22
N THR A 209 -7.31 -51.11 -21.85
CA THR A 209 -7.60 -52.54 -22.06
C THR A 209 -8.75 -53.04 -21.21
N LEU A 210 -8.97 -52.47 -20.02
CA LEU A 210 -10.10 -52.75 -19.14
C LEU A 210 -11.39 -52.07 -19.57
N GLY A 211 -11.38 -51.33 -20.70
CA GLY A 211 -12.57 -50.69 -21.24
C GLY A 211 -12.90 -49.30 -20.68
N PHE A 212 -11.97 -48.67 -19.92
CA PHE A 212 -12.17 -47.31 -19.46
C PHE A 212 -12.24 -46.36 -20.67
N SER A 213 -13.29 -45.52 -20.71
CA SER A 213 -13.45 -44.52 -21.76
C SER A 213 -12.44 -43.40 -21.66
N ALA A 214 -12.21 -42.70 -22.76
CA ALA A 214 -11.38 -41.50 -22.80
C ALA A 214 -11.79 -40.44 -21.72
N GLY A 215 -13.09 -40.30 -21.47
CA GLY A 215 -13.62 -39.37 -20.46
C GLY A 215 -13.16 -39.71 -19.02
N HIS A 216 -13.05 -40.99 -18.69
CA HIS A 216 -12.55 -41.42 -17.38
C HIS A 216 -11.05 -41.10 -17.20
N LEU A 217 -10.23 -41.27 -18.25
CA LEU A 217 -8.81 -40.88 -18.23
C LEU A 217 -8.63 -39.38 -18.11
N VAL A 218 -9.42 -38.61 -18.86
CA VAL A 218 -9.45 -37.12 -18.75
C VAL A 218 -9.84 -36.68 -17.34
N GLY A 219 -10.90 -37.28 -16.79
CA GLY A 219 -11.34 -36.96 -15.43
C GLY A 219 -10.29 -37.25 -14.37
N LEU A 220 -9.56 -38.36 -14.50
CA LEU A 220 -8.50 -38.75 -13.56
C LEU A 220 -7.32 -37.77 -13.61
N ILE A 221 -6.81 -37.47 -14.81
CA ILE A 221 -5.67 -36.53 -14.97
C ILE A 221 -6.05 -35.12 -14.59
N LEU A 222 -7.24 -34.66 -14.99
CA LEU A 222 -7.75 -33.34 -14.62
C LEU A 222 -7.97 -33.23 -13.10
N GLY A 223 -8.56 -34.25 -12.48
CA GLY A 223 -8.77 -34.32 -11.04
C GLY A 223 -7.46 -34.26 -10.25
N GLU A 224 -6.45 -34.99 -10.67
CA GLU A 224 -5.11 -34.96 -10.06
C GLU A 224 -4.49 -33.55 -10.17
N SER A 225 -4.53 -32.96 -11.36
CA SER A 225 -4.02 -31.61 -11.58
C SER A 225 -4.75 -30.54 -10.74
N MET A 226 -6.08 -30.65 -10.64
CA MET A 226 -6.89 -29.74 -9.83
C MET A 226 -6.61 -29.90 -8.34
N LEU A 227 -6.40 -31.14 -7.86
CA LEU A 227 -6.03 -31.40 -6.47
C LEU A 227 -4.67 -30.80 -6.13
N ILE A 228 -3.66 -31.01 -6.98
CA ILE A 228 -2.32 -30.45 -6.75
C ILE A 228 -2.37 -28.91 -6.74
N SER A 229 -3.01 -28.31 -7.73
CA SER A 229 -3.13 -26.86 -7.82
C SER A 229 -4.01 -26.27 -6.71
N GLY A 230 -5.07 -26.96 -6.32
CA GLY A 230 -5.96 -26.54 -5.23
C GLY A 230 -5.27 -26.61 -3.87
N LEU A 231 -4.56 -27.70 -3.57
CA LEU A 231 -3.81 -27.85 -2.33
C LEU A 231 -2.64 -26.86 -2.26
N GLY A 232 -1.88 -26.72 -3.36
CA GLY A 232 -0.77 -25.77 -3.46
C GLY A 232 -1.25 -24.33 -3.35
N GLY A 233 -2.31 -23.97 -4.07
CA GLY A 233 -2.93 -22.64 -4.01
C GLY A 233 -3.54 -22.35 -2.63
N GLY A 234 -4.21 -23.32 -2.01
CA GLY A 234 -4.76 -23.21 -0.66
C GLY A 234 -3.67 -23.00 0.41
N LEU A 235 -2.58 -23.78 0.34
CA LEU A 235 -1.42 -23.59 1.21
C LEU A 235 -0.76 -22.22 1.00
N GLY A 236 -0.57 -21.80 -0.25
CA GLY A 236 -0.03 -20.48 -0.57
C GLY A 236 -0.88 -19.37 -0.02
N LEU A 237 -2.20 -19.45 -0.18
CA LEU A 237 -3.14 -18.49 0.37
C LEU A 237 -3.10 -18.48 1.90
N PHE A 238 -3.09 -19.63 2.54
CA PHE A 238 -2.98 -19.73 4.00
C PHE A 238 -1.70 -19.06 4.53
N LEU A 239 -0.56 -19.27 3.87
CA LEU A 239 0.71 -18.66 4.24
C LEU A 239 0.75 -17.15 3.95
N THR A 240 -0.03 -16.66 3.00
CA THR A 240 -0.08 -15.23 2.67
C THR A 240 -0.51 -14.39 3.87
N PHE A 241 -1.48 -14.84 4.68
CA PHE A 241 -1.98 -14.06 5.82
C PHE A 241 -0.90 -13.75 6.87
N PRO A 242 -0.13 -14.70 7.40
CA PRO A 242 0.92 -14.40 8.36
C PRO A 242 2.06 -13.56 7.74
N PHE A 243 2.39 -13.78 6.45
CA PHE A 243 3.39 -12.95 5.76
C PHE A 243 2.94 -11.50 5.61
N VAL A 244 1.70 -11.26 5.16
CA VAL A 244 1.14 -9.90 5.03
C VAL A 244 1.03 -9.25 6.40
N GLY A 245 0.60 -9.99 7.43
CA GLY A 245 0.53 -9.50 8.82
C GLY A 245 1.91 -9.13 9.37
N GLY A 246 2.91 -9.98 9.16
CA GLY A 246 4.30 -9.71 9.55
C GLY A 246 4.90 -8.50 8.84
N PHE A 247 4.66 -8.38 7.53
CA PHE A 247 5.10 -7.23 6.74
C PHE A 247 4.40 -5.94 7.22
N ALA A 248 3.09 -5.97 7.42
CA ALA A 248 2.33 -4.84 7.95
C ALA A 248 2.80 -4.40 9.34
N ALA A 249 3.29 -5.32 10.16
CA ALA A 249 3.88 -5.00 11.46
C ALA A 249 5.28 -4.38 11.35
N ALA A 250 6.04 -4.73 10.31
CA ALA A 250 7.41 -4.25 10.07
C ALA A 250 7.45 -2.89 9.36
N VAL A 251 6.42 -2.53 8.60
CA VAL A 251 6.35 -1.25 7.86
C VAL A 251 5.75 -0.17 8.76
N PRO A 252 6.36 1.03 8.82
CA PRO A 252 5.78 2.16 9.56
C PRO A 252 4.38 2.49 9.07
N LYS A 253 3.40 2.53 9.96
CA LYS A 253 1.97 2.72 9.66
C LYS A 253 1.65 4.04 8.93
N GLY A 254 2.54 5.02 9.03
CA GLY A 254 2.37 6.30 8.35
C GLY A 254 2.64 6.29 6.84
N PHE A 255 3.31 5.25 6.31
CA PHE A 255 3.55 5.13 4.86
C PHE A 255 2.43 4.38 4.14
N PHE A 256 1.87 3.35 4.78
CA PHE A 256 0.81 2.53 4.23
C PHE A 256 -0.22 2.24 5.32
N PRO A 257 -1.29 3.04 5.41
CA PRO A 257 -2.24 2.95 6.52
C PRO A 257 -3.11 1.68 6.51
N ILE A 258 -3.20 0.99 5.37
CA ILE A 258 -4.09 -0.17 5.23
C ILE A 258 -3.37 -1.30 4.48
N PHE A 259 -3.06 -2.39 5.20
CA PHE A 259 -2.66 -3.68 4.63
C PHE A 259 -3.79 -4.69 4.89
N ASN A 260 -4.78 -4.71 4.00
CA ASN A 260 -5.84 -5.70 4.04
C ASN A 260 -5.83 -6.53 2.76
N VAL A 261 -5.95 -7.85 2.92
CA VAL A 261 -6.20 -8.75 1.79
C VAL A 261 -7.70 -8.66 1.47
N GLU A 262 -8.01 -7.98 0.37
CA GLU A 262 -9.41 -7.87 -0.06
C GLU A 262 -9.99 -9.22 -0.49
N PRO A 263 -11.29 -9.47 -0.27
CA PRO A 263 -11.97 -10.67 -0.74
C PRO A 263 -11.80 -10.92 -2.25
N THR A 264 -11.74 -9.86 -3.03
CA THR A 264 -11.48 -9.90 -4.48
C THR A 264 -10.13 -10.55 -4.80
N THR A 265 -9.08 -10.23 -4.03
CA THR A 265 -7.75 -10.82 -4.17
C THR A 265 -7.77 -12.32 -3.88
N ILE A 266 -8.53 -12.75 -2.87
CA ILE A 266 -8.70 -14.17 -2.53
C ILE A 266 -9.37 -14.92 -3.69
N ILE A 267 -10.45 -14.35 -4.24
CA ILE A 267 -11.17 -14.93 -5.38
C ILE A 267 -10.25 -15.05 -6.60
N LEU A 268 -9.48 -14.00 -6.90
CA LEU A 268 -8.50 -14.00 -7.99
C LEU A 268 -7.39 -15.05 -7.78
N ALA A 269 -6.88 -15.20 -6.56
CA ALA A 269 -5.86 -16.18 -6.23
C ALA A 269 -6.37 -17.62 -6.42
N VAL A 270 -7.58 -17.92 -5.90
CA VAL A 270 -8.20 -19.24 -6.05
C VAL A 270 -8.50 -19.53 -7.51
N SER A 271 -9.09 -18.59 -8.25
CA SER A 271 -9.40 -18.77 -9.66
C SER A 271 -8.12 -18.95 -10.50
N SER A 272 -7.06 -18.21 -10.21
CA SER A 272 -5.76 -18.38 -10.87
C SER A 272 -5.16 -19.77 -10.62
N ALA A 273 -5.22 -20.28 -9.40
CA ALA A 273 -4.74 -21.62 -9.08
C ALA A 273 -5.50 -22.70 -9.86
N LEU A 274 -6.83 -22.58 -9.95
CA LEU A 274 -7.66 -23.51 -10.73
C LEU A 274 -7.36 -23.43 -12.23
N VAL A 275 -7.19 -22.21 -12.76
CA VAL A 275 -6.83 -22.01 -14.18
C VAL A 275 -5.47 -22.61 -14.49
N VAL A 276 -4.47 -22.44 -13.62
CA VAL A 276 -3.15 -23.06 -13.78
C VAL A 276 -3.27 -24.60 -13.80
N GLY A 277 -4.02 -25.20 -12.87
CA GLY A 277 -4.25 -26.65 -12.83
C GLY A 277 -4.95 -27.16 -14.09
N PHE A 278 -5.95 -26.44 -14.58
CA PHE A 278 -6.67 -26.78 -15.80
C PHE A 278 -5.75 -26.75 -17.03
N ILE A 279 -5.02 -25.64 -17.23
CA ILE A 279 -4.14 -25.48 -18.40
C ILE A 279 -2.98 -26.48 -18.35
N ALA A 280 -2.37 -26.70 -17.18
CA ALA A 280 -1.28 -27.66 -17.02
C ALA A 280 -1.70 -29.10 -17.34
N SER A 281 -2.98 -29.46 -17.19
CA SER A 281 -3.51 -30.79 -17.50
C SER A 281 -3.72 -31.05 -18.99
N ILE A 282 -3.82 -30.00 -19.83
CA ILE A 282 -4.17 -30.17 -21.26
C ILE A 282 -3.18 -31.05 -22.00
N PHE A 283 -1.88 -30.82 -21.82
CA PHE A 283 -0.84 -31.54 -22.52
C PHE A 283 -0.74 -33.01 -22.07
N PRO A 284 -0.73 -33.34 -20.75
CA PRO A 284 -0.83 -34.70 -20.26
C PRO A 284 -2.06 -35.45 -20.76
N ILE A 285 -3.23 -34.81 -20.78
CA ILE A 285 -4.46 -35.39 -21.30
C ILE A 285 -4.31 -35.77 -22.78
N GLN A 286 -3.86 -34.82 -23.61
CA GLN A 286 -3.64 -35.11 -25.03
C GLN A 286 -2.71 -36.28 -25.22
N ARG A 287 -1.62 -36.34 -24.49
CA ARG A 287 -0.66 -37.43 -24.56
C ARG A 287 -1.28 -38.79 -24.12
N ALA A 288 -1.99 -38.81 -23.00
CA ALA A 288 -2.67 -40.01 -22.52
C ALA A 288 -3.72 -40.53 -23.52
N LEU A 289 -4.44 -39.65 -24.19
CA LEU A 289 -5.43 -40.00 -25.20
C LEU A 289 -4.80 -40.54 -26.48
N THR A 290 -3.70 -39.99 -26.94
CA THR A 290 -3.02 -40.37 -28.18
C THR A 290 -2.16 -41.64 -28.05
N THR A 291 -1.78 -42.04 -26.83
CA THR A 291 -0.98 -43.25 -26.59
C THR A 291 -1.77 -44.51 -26.99
N ARG A 292 -1.22 -45.32 -27.91
CA ARG A 292 -1.81 -46.58 -28.34
C ARG A 292 -1.59 -47.65 -27.27
N ILE A 293 -2.54 -48.55 -27.11
CA ILE A 293 -2.45 -49.67 -26.13
C ILE A 293 -1.20 -50.51 -26.35
N VAL A 294 -0.87 -50.79 -27.61
CA VAL A 294 0.29 -51.58 -27.99
C VAL A 294 1.60 -50.94 -27.57
N ASP A 295 1.70 -49.63 -27.76
CA ASP A 295 2.92 -48.85 -27.41
C ASP A 295 3.10 -48.76 -25.89
N GLY A 296 2.00 -48.59 -25.14
CA GLY A 296 2.02 -48.54 -23.68
C GLY A 296 2.37 -49.89 -23.01
N LEU A 297 2.00 -51.02 -23.62
CA LEU A 297 2.33 -52.34 -23.11
C LEU A 297 3.70 -52.85 -23.56
N ARG A 298 4.25 -52.31 -24.67
CA ARG A 298 5.56 -52.72 -25.24
C ARG A 298 6.75 -52.01 -24.58
N HIS A 299 6.51 -50.98 -23.75
CA HIS A 299 7.57 -50.26 -23.06
C HIS A 299 8.09 -51.12 -21.89
N VAL A 300 8.92 -52.12 -22.22
CA VAL A 300 9.71 -52.92 -21.28
C VAL A 300 11.17 -52.57 -21.55
N GLY A 301 11.80 -51.88 -20.63
CA GLY A 301 13.22 -51.55 -20.65
C GLY A 301 13.49 -50.08 -20.43
#